data_8cbbfce74135ca50a14952c6b94120df
#
_entry.id   8cbbfce74135ca50a14952c6b94120df
#
_cell.length_a   1.000
_cell.length_b   1.000
_cell.length_c   1.000
_cell.angle_alpha   90.00
_cell.angle_beta   90.00
_cell.angle_gamma   90.00
#
_symmetry.space_group_name_H-M   'P 1'
#
loop_
_entity.id
_entity.type
_entity.pdbx_description
1 polymer ?
#
loop_
_entity_poly.entity_id
_entity_poly.type
_entity_poly.pdbx_seq_one_letter_code
_entity_poly.pdbx_strand_id
1 'polypeptide(L)'
;MTDVDGVYIHRGISHSLFLFLFLSPIFGWLISKIEKHKISFKKASWMAFWGLFTHVLLDLFTSWGTQVLWPLETRFAFKTIFVIDPLYTVPLLISLIFVWRNKDHLLRIKHVKRGLIISSSYLVLTVFVKLYALNQFEKTLENQGVSYSEIIVKPTAFNIILWNANVAIDGAYLLGDFSLFDSQPISFKRYSKNETVELKLKENPDFKKLQKISEGWYLISEKEDNLYFNDLRFGLLNDNPANPQFAFSYQFIKTDKGIIAVEVMKEKRDGKALLAKVFKRLKGN
;
A
#
# COMPACT_ATOMS: atom_id res chain seq x y z
N MET A 1 -23.33 5.59 4.39
CA MET A 1 -21.88 5.62 4.21
C MET A 1 -21.61 4.80 2.97
N THR A 2 -21.01 5.37 1.93
CA THR A 2 -20.71 4.66 0.68
C THR A 2 -19.40 3.86 0.85
N ASP A 3 -19.12 2.92 -0.06
CA ASP A 3 -17.85 2.19 -0.08
C ASP A 3 -16.66 3.16 -0.13
N VAL A 4 -16.82 4.24 -0.90
CA VAL A 4 -15.82 5.31 -1.03
C VAL A 4 -15.59 6.06 0.27
N ASP A 5 -16.65 6.33 1.07
CA ASP A 5 -16.50 6.97 2.38
C ASP A 5 -15.66 6.12 3.33
N GLY A 6 -15.89 4.81 3.34
CA GLY A 6 -15.13 3.87 4.15
C GLY A 6 -13.63 3.91 3.82
N VAL A 7 -13.29 3.87 2.54
CA VAL A 7 -11.90 3.92 2.07
C VAL A 7 -11.27 5.31 2.29
N TYR A 8 -12.05 6.39 2.12
CA TYR A 8 -11.57 7.77 2.33
C TYR A 8 -11.18 8.03 3.78
N ILE A 9 -11.98 7.52 4.74
CA ILE A 9 -11.72 7.68 6.18
C ILE A 9 -10.62 6.70 6.66
N HIS A 10 -10.45 5.58 5.95
CA HIS A 10 -9.46 4.57 6.30
C HIS A 10 -8.05 5.16 6.29
N ARG A 11 -7.26 4.86 7.34
CA ARG A 11 -5.92 5.43 7.60
C ARG A 11 -5.89 6.97 7.70
N GLY A 12 -7.03 7.58 8.01
CA GLY A 12 -7.14 8.98 8.42
C GLY A 12 -6.96 9.15 9.92
N ILE A 13 -7.98 9.71 10.61
CA ILE A 13 -7.96 9.98 12.06
C ILE A 13 -7.54 8.75 12.91
N SER A 14 -8.00 7.55 12.54
CA SER A 14 -7.70 6.30 13.25
C SER A 14 -6.21 5.92 13.26
N HIS A 15 -5.40 6.52 12.41
CA HIS A 15 -3.96 6.28 12.27
C HIS A 15 -3.14 7.53 12.57
N SER A 16 -3.71 8.50 13.30
CA SER A 16 -3.02 9.74 13.62
C SER A 16 -2.31 9.68 14.97
N LEU A 17 -1.15 10.33 15.06
CA LEU A 17 -0.42 10.50 16.32
C LEU A 17 -1.25 11.21 17.39
N PHE A 18 -2.09 12.19 16.99
CA PHE A 18 -2.96 12.89 17.92
C PHE A 18 -3.94 11.95 18.60
N LEU A 19 -4.61 11.09 17.82
CA LEU A 19 -5.53 10.12 18.40
C LEU A 19 -4.83 9.14 19.34
N PHE A 20 -3.59 8.73 19.04
CA PHE A 20 -2.84 7.81 19.90
C PHE A 20 -2.47 8.42 21.24
N LEU A 21 -2.16 9.72 21.28
CA LEU A 21 -1.91 10.42 22.54
C LEU A 21 -3.14 10.39 23.46
N PHE A 22 -4.35 10.46 22.88
CA PHE A 22 -5.60 10.38 23.65
C PHE A 22 -6.00 8.93 23.98
N LEU A 23 -5.87 8.01 23.04
CA LEU A 23 -6.28 6.61 23.24
C LEU A 23 -5.33 5.82 24.13
N SER A 24 -4.03 6.13 24.11
CA SER A 24 -3.05 5.37 24.89
C SER A 24 -3.28 5.40 26.41
N PRO A 25 -3.64 6.53 27.03
CA PRO A 25 -4.03 6.55 28.44
C PRO A 25 -5.32 5.73 28.71
N ILE A 26 -6.30 5.79 27.81
CA ILE A 26 -7.56 5.04 27.94
C ILE A 26 -7.27 3.54 27.92
N PHE A 27 -6.53 3.06 26.92
CA PHE A 27 -6.11 1.66 26.85
C PHE A 27 -5.19 1.28 28.02
N GLY A 28 -4.29 2.18 28.43
CA GLY A 28 -3.45 1.97 29.59
C GLY A 28 -4.23 1.76 30.88
N TRP A 29 -5.30 2.54 31.08
CA TRP A 29 -6.21 2.38 32.20
C TRP A 29 -6.94 1.03 32.15
N LEU A 30 -7.48 0.66 30.97
CA LEU A 30 -8.17 -0.62 30.76
C LEU A 30 -7.22 -1.80 31.03
N ILE A 31 -6.03 -1.80 30.44
CA ILE A 31 -5.03 -2.85 30.62
C ILE A 31 -4.63 -2.96 32.11
N SER A 32 -4.33 -1.84 32.77
CA SER A 32 -3.97 -1.85 34.20
C SER A 32 -5.09 -2.45 35.05
N LYS A 33 -6.35 -2.12 34.74
CA LYS A 33 -7.54 -2.64 35.47
C LYS A 33 -7.74 -4.14 35.22
N ILE A 34 -7.62 -4.61 33.96
CA ILE A 34 -7.75 -6.03 33.61
C ILE A 34 -6.67 -6.85 34.28
N GLU A 35 -5.44 -6.35 34.30
CA GLU A 35 -4.29 -6.98 34.97
C GLU A 35 -4.29 -6.79 36.50
N LYS A 36 -5.42 -6.34 37.08
CA LYS A 36 -5.57 -6.12 38.53
C LYS A 36 -4.43 -5.28 39.12
N HIS A 37 -4.03 -4.23 38.39
CA HIS A 37 -2.93 -3.31 38.76
C HIS A 37 -1.53 -3.94 38.88
N LYS A 38 -1.31 -5.15 38.38
CA LYS A 38 0.04 -5.75 38.26
C LYS A 38 0.95 -4.94 37.35
N ILE A 39 0.37 -4.29 36.32
CA ILE A 39 1.04 -3.36 35.43
C ILE A 39 0.57 -1.95 35.79
N SER A 40 1.51 -1.04 36.13
CA SER A 40 1.15 0.34 36.43
C SER A 40 0.53 1.05 35.23
N PHE A 41 -0.39 1.98 35.49
CA PHE A 41 -1.05 2.80 34.47
C PHE A 41 -0.05 3.40 33.46
N LYS A 42 1.04 4.00 33.95
CA LYS A 42 2.07 4.62 33.09
C LYS A 42 2.71 3.59 32.15
N LYS A 43 3.08 2.41 32.64
CA LYS A 43 3.68 1.35 31.80
C LYS A 43 2.69 0.82 30.78
N ALA A 44 1.43 0.61 31.18
CA ALA A 44 0.38 0.15 30.29
C ALA A 44 0.06 1.18 29.20
N SER A 45 0.03 2.48 29.53
CA SER A 45 -0.19 3.56 28.57
C SER A 45 0.96 3.65 27.54
N TRP A 46 2.21 3.55 27.98
CA TRP A 46 3.35 3.50 27.06
C TRP A 46 3.33 2.26 26.16
N MET A 47 2.94 1.10 26.69
CA MET A 47 2.81 -0.10 25.91
C MET A 47 1.72 0.06 24.82
N ALA A 48 0.58 0.64 25.18
CA ALA A 48 -0.50 0.92 24.23
C ALA A 48 -0.04 1.95 23.18
N PHE A 49 0.64 3.02 23.57
CA PHE A 49 1.18 4.02 22.65
C PHE A 49 2.13 3.40 21.63
N TRP A 50 3.12 2.65 22.08
CA TRP A 50 4.09 2.01 21.18
C TRP A 50 3.45 0.96 20.27
N GLY A 51 2.44 0.23 20.76
CA GLY A 51 1.69 -0.72 19.94
C GLY A 51 0.96 -0.03 18.76
N LEU A 52 0.26 1.08 19.04
CA LEU A 52 -0.43 1.88 18.04
C LEU A 52 0.56 2.59 17.09
N PHE A 53 1.59 3.19 17.65
CA PHE A 53 2.58 3.95 16.88
C PHE A 53 3.38 3.06 15.92
N THR A 54 3.88 1.90 16.38
CA THR A 54 4.66 0.99 15.54
C THR A 54 3.81 0.38 14.42
N HIS A 55 2.51 0.14 14.66
CA HIS A 55 1.58 -0.28 13.62
C HIS A 55 1.52 0.76 12.49
N VAL A 56 1.27 2.02 12.84
CA VAL A 56 1.19 3.10 11.85
C VAL A 56 2.54 3.40 11.20
N LEU A 57 3.63 3.30 11.97
CA LEU A 57 4.98 3.42 11.41
C LEU A 57 5.22 2.38 10.33
N LEU A 58 4.78 1.12 10.53
CA LEU A 58 4.87 0.08 9.52
C LEU A 58 3.99 0.38 8.30
N ASP A 59 2.80 0.94 8.52
CA ASP A 59 1.91 1.35 7.43
C ASP A 59 2.52 2.37 6.47
N LEU A 60 3.41 3.25 6.98
CA LEU A 60 4.14 4.22 6.14
C LEU A 60 5.04 3.53 5.09
N PHE A 61 5.51 2.32 5.36
CA PHE A 61 6.32 1.57 4.40
C PHE A 61 5.48 0.94 3.28
N THR A 62 4.16 0.84 3.44
CA THR A 62 3.23 0.28 2.45
C THR A 62 2.79 1.31 1.41
N SER A 63 1.97 0.88 0.43
CA SER A 63 1.53 1.72 -0.71
C SER A 63 0.22 2.47 -0.49
N TRP A 64 -0.52 2.24 0.61
CA TRP A 64 -1.85 2.83 0.81
C TRP A 64 -1.85 4.33 1.11
N GLY A 65 -0.82 4.82 1.80
CA GLY A 65 -0.78 6.17 2.34
C GLY A 65 -1.54 6.30 3.67
N THR A 66 -0.94 7.00 4.63
CA THR A 66 -1.44 7.14 6.00
C THR A 66 -1.34 8.60 6.44
N GLN A 67 -2.42 9.16 6.97
CA GLN A 67 -2.47 10.52 7.51
C GLN A 67 -1.96 10.56 8.96
N VAL A 68 -0.68 10.24 9.16
CA VAL A 68 -0.06 10.18 10.49
C VAL A 68 -0.16 11.50 11.26
N LEU A 69 -0.22 12.62 10.55
CA LEU A 69 -0.35 13.98 11.10
C LEU A 69 -1.77 14.55 10.90
N TRP A 70 -2.82 13.69 10.86
CA TRP A 70 -4.18 14.21 10.83
C TRP A 70 -4.37 15.32 11.89
N PRO A 71 -4.99 16.48 11.61
CA PRO A 71 -5.93 16.75 10.51
C PRO A 71 -5.30 17.21 9.19
N LEU A 72 -3.97 17.21 9.04
CA LEU A 72 -3.37 17.49 7.76
C LEU A 72 -3.78 16.42 6.74
N GLU A 73 -4.18 16.86 5.53
CA GLU A 73 -4.66 15.96 4.48
C GLU A 73 -3.55 15.11 3.84
N THR A 74 -2.28 15.44 4.08
CA THR A 74 -1.13 14.73 3.50
C THR A 74 -1.08 13.27 3.94
N ARG A 75 -0.99 12.38 2.95
CA ARG A 75 -0.80 10.94 3.14
C ARG A 75 0.64 10.57 2.88
N PHE A 76 1.26 9.89 3.82
CA PHE A 76 2.64 9.44 3.72
C PHE A 76 2.69 7.96 3.34
N ALA A 77 3.47 7.61 2.32
CA ALA A 77 3.70 6.24 1.87
C ALA A 77 5.09 6.09 1.26
N PHE A 78 5.96 5.32 1.92
CA PHE A 78 7.31 5.06 1.40
C PHE A 78 7.30 4.03 0.28
N LYS A 79 6.26 3.20 0.19
CA LYS A 79 6.07 2.21 -0.89
C LYS A 79 7.29 1.28 -1.05
N THR A 80 7.83 0.78 0.07
CA THR A 80 9.04 -0.08 0.08
C THR A 80 8.75 -1.54 0.35
N ILE A 81 7.59 -1.85 0.98
CA ILE A 81 7.14 -3.22 1.22
C ILE A 81 5.70 -3.40 0.74
N PHE A 82 5.34 -4.62 0.42
CA PHE A 82 3.93 -5.00 0.25
C PHE A 82 3.23 -5.10 1.61
N VAL A 83 1.91 -4.92 1.66
CA VAL A 83 1.11 -4.94 2.92
C VAL A 83 1.33 -6.22 3.74
N ILE A 84 1.52 -7.35 3.07
CA ILE A 84 1.88 -8.64 3.68
C ILE A 84 3.25 -9.02 3.13
N ASP A 85 4.30 -8.82 3.93
CA ASP A 85 5.66 -9.18 3.56
C ASP A 85 6.16 -10.32 4.46
N PRO A 86 6.34 -11.54 3.91
CA PRO A 86 6.78 -12.69 4.69
C PRO A 86 8.17 -12.52 5.29
N LEU A 87 9.10 -11.84 4.59
CA LEU A 87 10.47 -11.64 5.06
C LEU A 87 10.56 -10.68 6.24
N TYR A 88 9.58 -9.78 6.37
CA TYR A 88 9.40 -8.95 7.56
C TYR A 88 8.71 -9.72 8.68
N THR A 89 7.60 -10.40 8.35
CA THR A 89 6.66 -10.95 9.34
C THR A 89 7.16 -12.24 9.97
N VAL A 90 7.72 -13.17 9.17
CA VAL A 90 8.14 -14.51 9.65
C VAL A 90 9.23 -14.45 10.73
N PRO A 91 10.29 -13.62 10.62
CA PRO A 91 11.29 -13.51 11.69
C PRO A 91 10.69 -13.02 13.01
N LEU A 92 9.74 -12.07 12.96
CA LEU A 92 9.04 -11.60 14.16
C LEU A 92 8.19 -12.71 14.78
N LEU A 93 7.43 -13.46 13.99
CA LEU A 93 6.61 -14.57 14.47
C LEU A 93 7.47 -15.66 15.10
N ILE A 94 8.58 -16.04 14.47
CA ILE A 94 9.53 -17.02 15.02
C ILE A 94 10.08 -16.51 16.35
N SER A 95 10.46 -15.23 16.42
CA SER A 95 10.95 -14.62 17.64
C SER A 95 9.91 -14.68 18.76
N LEU A 96 8.63 -14.35 18.46
CA LEU A 96 7.52 -14.43 19.43
C LEU A 96 7.29 -15.86 19.92
N ILE A 97 7.38 -16.87 19.05
CA ILE A 97 7.28 -18.29 19.43
C ILE A 97 8.38 -18.65 20.42
N PHE A 98 9.62 -18.24 20.18
CA PHE A 98 10.72 -18.47 21.11
C PHE A 98 10.52 -17.74 22.44
N VAL A 99 10.04 -16.50 22.43
CA VAL A 99 9.69 -15.74 23.64
C VAL A 99 8.62 -16.45 24.46
N TRP A 100 7.59 -17.00 23.78
CA TRP A 100 6.51 -17.70 24.46
C TRP A 100 6.97 -19.04 25.06
N ARG A 101 7.85 -19.77 24.36
CA ARG A 101 8.36 -21.07 24.81
C ARG A 101 9.39 -20.99 25.93
N ASN A 102 10.16 -19.91 26.01
CA ASN A 102 11.21 -19.77 27.02
C ASN A 102 10.65 -19.20 28.33
N LYS A 103 11.04 -19.79 29.47
CA LYS A 103 10.74 -19.29 30.81
C LYS A 103 11.80 -18.30 31.31
N ASP A 104 13.02 -18.40 30.84
CA ASP A 104 14.14 -17.53 31.19
C ASP A 104 13.93 -16.11 30.64
N HIS A 105 13.94 -15.13 31.53
CA HIS A 105 13.71 -13.72 31.18
C HIS A 105 14.79 -13.14 30.27
N LEU A 106 16.07 -13.51 30.47
CA LEU A 106 17.18 -13.01 29.67
C LEU A 106 17.12 -13.57 28.24
N LEU A 107 16.80 -14.86 28.09
CA LEU A 107 16.59 -15.48 26.78
C LEU A 107 15.40 -14.85 26.04
N ARG A 108 14.30 -14.55 26.75
CA ARG A 108 13.15 -13.85 26.16
C ARG A 108 13.54 -12.49 25.60
N ILE A 109 14.27 -11.68 26.37
CA ILE A 109 14.77 -10.37 25.91
C ILE A 109 15.68 -10.53 24.70
N LYS A 110 16.58 -11.53 24.70
CA LYS A 110 17.46 -11.81 23.58
C LYS A 110 16.69 -12.13 22.29
N HIS A 111 15.64 -12.95 22.38
CA HIS A 111 14.79 -13.29 21.24
C HIS A 111 14.00 -12.08 20.72
N VAL A 112 13.42 -11.26 21.60
CA VAL A 112 12.75 -10.00 21.21
C VAL A 112 13.72 -9.10 20.46
N LYS A 113 14.89 -8.84 21.02
CA LYS A 113 15.91 -7.97 20.37
C LYS A 113 16.31 -8.50 19.00
N ARG A 114 16.54 -9.81 18.86
CA ARG A 114 16.90 -10.43 17.58
C ARG A 114 15.78 -10.26 16.55
N GLY A 115 14.55 -10.56 16.92
CA GLY A 115 13.41 -10.39 16.02
C GLY A 115 13.24 -8.95 15.53
N LEU A 116 13.33 -7.98 16.44
CA LEU A 116 13.26 -6.56 16.11
C LEU A 116 14.44 -6.12 15.22
N ILE A 117 15.67 -6.52 15.54
CA ILE A 117 16.85 -6.17 14.74
C ILE A 117 16.70 -6.72 13.32
N ILE A 118 16.37 -8.01 13.16
CA ILE A 118 16.24 -8.64 11.83
C ILE A 118 15.16 -7.92 11.02
N SER A 119 13.95 -7.73 11.59
CA SER A 119 12.85 -7.10 10.86
C SER A 119 13.11 -5.63 10.57
N SER A 120 13.73 -4.88 11.49
CA SER A 120 14.09 -3.47 11.22
C SER A 120 15.20 -3.35 10.19
N SER A 121 16.22 -4.23 10.24
CA SER A 121 17.29 -4.27 9.22
C SER A 121 16.71 -4.60 7.83
N TYR A 122 15.70 -5.48 7.79
CA TYR A 122 14.99 -5.77 6.55
C TYR A 122 14.26 -4.54 6.01
N LEU A 123 13.56 -3.75 6.85
CA LEU A 123 12.93 -2.50 6.41
C LEU A 123 13.96 -1.52 5.83
N VAL A 124 15.12 -1.39 6.45
CA VAL A 124 16.20 -0.55 5.91
C VAL A 124 16.68 -1.08 4.56
N LEU A 125 16.86 -2.40 4.42
CA LEU A 125 17.23 -3.03 3.15
C LEU A 125 16.21 -2.72 2.06
N THR A 126 14.89 -2.77 2.37
CA THR A 126 13.84 -2.48 1.38
C THR A 126 13.93 -1.07 0.80
N VAL A 127 14.41 -0.10 1.59
CA VAL A 127 14.64 1.27 1.12
C VAL A 127 15.76 1.30 0.08
N PHE A 128 16.89 0.64 0.35
CA PHE A 128 18.00 0.57 -0.61
C PHE A 128 17.60 -0.14 -1.90
N VAL A 129 16.86 -1.26 -1.79
CA VAL A 129 16.39 -1.98 -2.98
C VAL A 129 15.42 -1.12 -3.79
N LYS A 130 14.54 -0.36 -3.12
CA LYS A 130 13.68 0.60 -3.81
C LYS A 130 14.46 1.66 -4.58
N LEU A 131 15.47 2.27 -3.93
CA LEU A 131 16.31 3.30 -4.59
C LEU A 131 17.03 2.72 -5.80
N TYR A 132 17.53 1.49 -5.70
CA TYR A 132 18.14 0.79 -6.83
C TYR A 132 17.13 0.56 -7.97
N ALA A 133 15.93 0.05 -7.65
CA ALA A 133 14.88 -0.18 -8.64
C ALA A 133 14.43 1.14 -9.31
N LEU A 134 14.25 2.22 -8.53
CA LEU A 134 13.93 3.55 -9.06
C LEU A 134 14.98 4.01 -10.07
N ASN A 135 16.25 3.92 -9.72
CA ASN A 135 17.35 4.29 -10.63
C ASN A 135 17.35 3.47 -11.92
N GLN A 136 16.97 2.16 -11.89
CA GLN A 136 16.86 1.35 -13.10
C GLN A 136 15.71 1.82 -14.00
N PHE A 137 14.55 2.18 -13.42
CA PHE A 137 13.44 2.74 -14.16
C PHE A 137 13.78 4.09 -14.78
N GLU A 138 14.39 5.00 -14.02
CA GLU A 138 14.77 6.33 -14.49
C GLU A 138 15.80 6.26 -15.64
N LYS A 139 16.83 5.44 -15.50
CA LYS A 139 17.81 5.20 -16.59
C LYS A 139 17.14 4.65 -17.85
N THR A 140 16.19 3.75 -17.70
CA THR A 140 15.49 3.18 -18.86
C THR A 140 14.63 4.24 -19.54
N LEU A 141 13.91 5.07 -18.80
CA LEU A 141 13.12 6.18 -19.34
C LEU A 141 14.01 7.20 -20.06
N GLU A 142 15.13 7.56 -19.46
CA GLU A 142 16.13 8.46 -20.08
C GLU A 142 16.67 7.88 -21.38
N ASN A 143 17.08 6.62 -21.41
CA ASN A 143 17.59 5.94 -22.61
C ASN A 143 16.54 5.83 -23.72
N GLN A 144 15.24 5.78 -23.35
CA GLN A 144 14.13 5.76 -24.31
C GLN A 144 13.68 7.19 -24.72
N GLY A 145 14.29 8.23 -24.19
CA GLY A 145 13.93 9.62 -24.45
C GLY A 145 12.55 10.01 -23.94
N VAL A 146 12.06 9.34 -22.88
CA VAL A 146 10.74 9.58 -22.30
C VAL A 146 10.79 10.68 -21.26
N SER A 147 10.13 11.79 -21.53
CA SER A 147 9.88 12.83 -20.52
C SER A 147 8.66 12.47 -19.67
N TYR A 148 8.76 12.60 -18.36
CA TYR A 148 7.69 12.29 -17.40
C TYR A 148 7.60 13.36 -16.31
N SER A 149 6.42 13.49 -15.71
CA SER A 149 6.17 14.45 -14.63
C SER A 149 6.36 13.83 -13.25
N GLU A 150 6.02 12.55 -13.10
CA GLU A 150 6.06 11.85 -11.82
C GLU A 150 6.25 10.34 -12.03
N ILE A 151 6.92 9.68 -11.07
CA ILE A 151 7.11 8.23 -11.05
C ILE A 151 6.81 7.67 -9.65
N ILE A 152 6.02 6.60 -9.59
CA ILE A 152 5.84 5.78 -8.39
C ILE A 152 6.48 4.41 -8.60
N VAL A 153 7.37 4.03 -7.69
CA VAL A 153 7.97 2.69 -7.66
C VAL A 153 7.57 1.98 -6.39
N LYS A 154 7.08 0.74 -6.53
CA LYS A 154 6.59 -0.10 -5.42
C LYS A 154 6.91 -1.57 -5.68
N PRO A 155 7.09 -2.39 -4.61
CA PRO A 155 7.29 -3.82 -4.78
C PRO A 155 5.98 -4.51 -5.15
N THR A 156 6.09 -5.65 -5.83
CA THR A 156 4.94 -6.54 -6.06
C THR A 156 4.62 -7.37 -4.82
N ALA A 157 3.56 -8.17 -4.86
CA ALA A 157 3.08 -8.94 -3.71
C ALA A 157 4.14 -9.89 -3.15
N PHE A 158 4.31 -9.88 -1.83
CA PHE A 158 5.08 -10.82 -1.02
C PHE A 158 6.59 -10.85 -1.22
N ASN A 159 7.19 -9.84 -1.89
CA ASN A 159 8.62 -9.81 -2.18
C ASN A 159 9.15 -8.39 -2.38
N ILE A 160 10.50 -8.27 -2.42
CA ILE A 160 11.25 -7.04 -2.76
C ILE A 160 12.19 -7.24 -3.96
N ILE A 161 11.97 -8.28 -4.75
CA ILE A 161 12.78 -8.61 -5.94
C ILE A 161 12.14 -8.02 -7.19
N LEU A 162 10.83 -8.15 -7.32
CA LEU A 162 10.05 -7.65 -8.45
C LEU A 162 9.36 -6.34 -8.09
N TRP A 163 9.68 -5.30 -8.83
CA TRP A 163 9.19 -3.94 -8.65
C TRP A 163 8.32 -3.53 -9.82
N ASN A 164 7.35 -2.69 -9.54
CA ASN A 164 6.47 -2.09 -10.55
C ASN A 164 6.62 -0.58 -10.51
N ALA A 165 6.72 0.05 -11.68
CA ALA A 165 6.68 1.49 -11.83
C ALA A 165 5.40 1.94 -12.52
N ASN A 166 4.79 3.01 -11.99
CA ASN A 166 3.79 3.80 -12.67
C ASN A 166 4.44 5.15 -12.99
N VAL A 167 4.42 5.56 -14.26
CA VAL A 167 5.07 6.78 -14.75
C VAL A 167 4.02 7.67 -15.39
N ALA A 168 3.87 8.89 -14.92
CA ALA A 168 2.94 9.86 -15.48
C ALA A 168 3.62 10.61 -16.61
N ILE A 169 3.04 10.51 -17.81
CA ILE A 169 3.44 11.25 -19.00
C ILE A 169 2.27 12.07 -19.50
N ASP A 170 2.51 12.92 -20.49
CA ASP A 170 1.45 13.71 -21.10
C ASP A 170 0.36 12.81 -21.72
N GLY A 171 -0.89 13.01 -21.28
CA GLY A 171 -2.07 12.25 -21.75
C GLY A 171 -2.08 10.76 -21.44
N ALA A 172 -1.14 10.20 -20.65
CA ALA A 172 -1.10 8.77 -20.38
C ALA A 172 -0.31 8.39 -19.13
N TYR A 173 -0.36 7.10 -18.79
CA TYR A 173 0.58 6.46 -17.86
C TYR A 173 1.35 5.36 -18.57
N LEU A 174 2.62 5.22 -18.19
CA LEU A 174 3.44 4.06 -18.56
C LEU A 174 3.56 3.17 -17.32
N LEU A 175 3.30 1.87 -17.48
CA LEU A 175 3.47 0.86 -16.45
C LEU A 175 4.52 -0.15 -16.88
N GLY A 176 5.48 -0.42 -16.00
CA GLY A 176 6.56 -1.38 -16.28
C GLY A 176 6.95 -2.15 -15.03
N ASP A 177 7.49 -3.35 -15.25
CA ASP A 177 7.98 -4.23 -14.18
C ASP A 177 9.49 -4.42 -14.32
N PHE A 178 10.18 -4.45 -13.17
CA PHE A 178 11.61 -4.72 -13.08
C PHE A 178 11.89 -5.75 -11.99
N SER A 179 12.54 -6.86 -12.36
CA SER A 179 13.12 -7.82 -11.43
C SER A 179 14.60 -7.53 -11.22
N LEU A 180 15.10 -7.73 -9.99
CA LEU A 180 16.54 -7.67 -9.73
C LEU A 180 17.35 -8.69 -10.56
N PHE A 181 16.70 -9.68 -11.17
CA PHE A 181 17.28 -10.71 -12.01
C PHE A 181 17.05 -10.49 -13.51
N ASP A 182 16.52 -9.32 -13.91
CA ASP A 182 16.31 -9.01 -15.31
C ASP A 182 17.64 -8.82 -16.04
N SER A 183 17.75 -9.42 -17.22
CA SER A 183 18.86 -9.31 -18.15
C SER A 183 18.54 -8.40 -19.35
N GLN A 184 17.25 -8.16 -19.61
CA GLN A 184 16.77 -7.33 -20.71
C GLN A 184 16.31 -5.96 -20.21
N PRO A 185 16.29 -4.93 -21.09
CA PRO A 185 15.78 -3.61 -20.75
C PRO A 185 14.31 -3.66 -20.30
N ILE A 186 13.96 -2.75 -19.39
CA ILE A 186 12.58 -2.63 -18.89
C ILE A 186 11.65 -2.20 -20.03
N SER A 187 10.56 -2.93 -20.20
CA SER A 187 9.50 -2.62 -21.16
C SER A 187 8.34 -1.91 -20.45
N PHE A 188 7.87 -0.81 -21.02
CA PHE A 188 6.72 -0.08 -20.54
C PHE A 188 5.51 -0.29 -21.43
N LYS A 189 4.33 -0.47 -20.80
CA LYS A 189 3.03 -0.49 -21.48
C LYS A 189 2.34 0.84 -21.27
N ARG A 190 1.80 1.42 -22.33
CA ARG A 190 1.12 2.72 -22.32
C ARG A 190 -0.38 2.53 -22.06
N TYR A 191 -0.94 3.33 -21.16
CA TYR A 191 -2.36 3.41 -20.83
C TYR A 191 -2.80 4.87 -20.95
N SER A 192 -3.56 5.19 -22.01
CA SER A 192 -3.99 6.55 -22.30
C SER A 192 -5.07 7.02 -21.32
N LYS A 193 -5.01 8.28 -20.91
CA LYS A 193 -6.07 8.95 -20.15
C LYS A 193 -7.26 9.22 -21.09
N ASN A 194 -8.47 9.16 -20.55
CA ASN A 194 -9.67 9.52 -21.26
C ASN A 194 -10.26 10.81 -20.63
N GLU A 195 -9.70 11.95 -21.01
CA GLU A 195 -10.08 13.26 -20.47
C GLU A 195 -11.54 13.62 -20.74
N THR A 196 -12.09 13.23 -21.91
CA THR A 196 -13.49 13.48 -22.25
C THR A 196 -14.45 12.79 -21.30
N VAL A 197 -14.12 11.54 -20.92
CA VAL A 197 -14.93 10.76 -19.96
C VAL A 197 -14.72 11.26 -18.54
N GLU A 198 -13.49 11.69 -18.19
CA GLU A 198 -13.19 12.25 -16.88
C GLU A 198 -14.00 13.53 -16.61
N LEU A 199 -14.15 14.40 -17.62
CA LEU A 199 -14.97 15.60 -17.52
C LEU A 199 -16.43 15.32 -17.12
N LYS A 200 -17.01 14.18 -17.53
CA LYS A 200 -18.37 13.78 -17.14
C LYS A 200 -18.51 13.55 -15.62
N LEU A 201 -17.41 13.25 -14.94
CA LEU A 201 -17.38 12.92 -13.50
C LEU A 201 -16.86 14.05 -12.61
N LYS A 202 -16.33 15.14 -13.18
CA LYS A 202 -15.60 16.19 -12.48
C LYS A 202 -16.35 16.76 -11.26
N GLU A 203 -17.68 16.88 -11.34
CA GLU A 203 -18.50 17.43 -10.25
C GLU A 203 -19.02 16.33 -9.29
N ASN A 204 -18.78 15.06 -9.58
CA ASN A 204 -19.24 13.96 -8.74
C ASN A 204 -18.45 13.92 -7.40
N PRO A 205 -19.13 13.89 -6.23
CA PRO A 205 -18.47 13.90 -4.93
C PRO A 205 -17.57 12.66 -4.68
N ASP A 206 -18.03 11.47 -5.12
CA ASP A 206 -17.26 10.24 -4.94
C ASP A 206 -16.02 10.23 -5.84
N PHE A 207 -16.13 10.77 -7.05
CA PHE A 207 -14.98 10.96 -7.94
C PHE A 207 -13.90 11.85 -7.29
N LYS A 208 -14.30 12.99 -6.71
CA LYS A 208 -13.37 13.90 -6.00
C LYS A 208 -12.68 13.20 -4.82
N LYS A 209 -13.42 12.37 -4.07
CA LYS A 209 -12.82 11.56 -2.98
C LYS A 209 -11.85 10.51 -3.52
N LEU A 210 -12.22 9.79 -4.58
CA LEU A 210 -11.37 8.78 -5.21
C LEU A 210 -10.08 9.39 -5.80
N GLN A 211 -10.15 10.60 -6.40
CA GLN A 211 -8.96 11.35 -6.83
C GLN A 211 -8.01 11.63 -5.67
N LYS A 212 -8.55 12.09 -4.52
CA LYS A 212 -7.74 12.34 -3.32
C LYS A 212 -7.14 11.04 -2.76
N ILE A 213 -7.92 9.95 -2.71
CA ILE A 213 -7.46 8.64 -2.22
C ILE A 213 -6.32 8.11 -3.09
N SER A 214 -6.48 8.18 -4.41
CA SER A 214 -5.51 7.67 -5.38
C SER A 214 -4.28 8.57 -5.56
N GLU A 215 -4.26 9.74 -4.90
CA GLU A 215 -3.18 10.71 -5.06
C GLU A 215 -2.98 11.15 -6.53
N GLY A 216 -4.07 11.16 -7.33
CA GLY A 216 -4.04 11.46 -8.76
C GLY A 216 -3.63 10.29 -9.67
N TRP A 217 -3.32 9.12 -9.12
CA TRP A 217 -2.92 7.94 -9.87
C TRP A 217 -4.11 7.05 -10.23
N TYR A 218 -4.84 7.42 -11.25
CA TYR A 218 -6.04 6.70 -11.71
C TYR A 218 -6.24 6.79 -13.21
N LEU A 219 -7.06 5.88 -13.73
CA LEU A 219 -7.60 5.94 -15.08
C LEU A 219 -9.12 5.82 -15.04
N ILE A 220 -9.78 6.63 -15.87
CA ILE A 220 -11.20 6.46 -16.14
C ILE A 220 -11.35 5.62 -17.40
N SER A 221 -12.12 4.55 -17.31
CA SER A 221 -12.48 3.72 -18.44
C SER A 221 -14.00 3.65 -18.62
N GLU A 222 -14.43 3.44 -19.85
CA GLU A 222 -15.83 3.25 -20.23
C GLU A 222 -15.97 1.86 -20.85
N LYS A 223 -16.92 1.08 -20.34
CA LYS A 223 -17.25 -0.24 -20.87
C LYS A 223 -18.75 -0.45 -20.82
N GLU A 224 -19.39 -0.76 -21.96
CA GLU A 224 -20.83 -1.00 -22.06
C GLU A 224 -21.66 0.14 -21.42
N ASP A 225 -21.34 1.39 -21.77
CA ASP A 225 -21.92 2.62 -21.22
C ASP A 225 -21.72 2.84 -19.70
N ASN A 226 -20.97 2.01 -19.04
CA ASN A 226 -20.63 2.17 -17.63
C ASN A 226 -19.25 2.83 -17.46
N LEU A 227 -19.14 3.76 -16.52
CA LEU A 227 -17.91 4.46 -16.19
C LEU A 227 -17.23 3.80 -14.98
N TYR A 228 -15.92 3.64 -15.07
CA TYR A 228 -15.10 3.02 -14.03
C TYR A 228 -13.95 3.93 -13.65
N PHE A 229 -13.75 4.10 -12.35
CA PHE A 229 -12.53 4.64 -11.78
C PHE A 229 -11.59 3.50 -11.43
N ASN A 230 -10.36 3.55 -11.92
CA ASN A 230 -9.37 2.47 -11.75
C ASN A 230 -8.14 3.03 -11.03
N ASP A 231 -7.88 2.57 -9.80
CA ASP A 231 -6.73 3.00 -9.00
C ASP A 231 -5.45 2.29 -9.48
N LEU A 232 -4.49 3.05 -9.99
CA LEU A 232 -3.23 2.54 -10.52
C LEU A 232 -2.23 2.15 -9.44
N ARG A 233 -2.41 2.64 -8.20
CA ARG A 233 -1.43 2.44 -7.14
C ARG A 233 -1.24 0.98 -6.74
N PHE A 234 -2.23 0.12 -7.02
CA PHE A 234 -2.21 -1.30 -6.62
C PHE A 234 -1.87 -2.26 -7.76
N GLY A 235 -1.61 -1.74 -8.97
CA GLY A 235 -1.24 -2.53 -10.14
C GLY A 235 -2.42 -3.17 -10.86
N LEU A 236 -2.09 -4.03 -11.83
CA LEU A 236 -3.04 -4.69 -12.70
C LEU A 236 -3.08 -6.20 -12.42
N LEU A 237 -4.27 -6.78 -12.55
CA LEU A 237 -4.49 -8.23 -12.59
C LEU A 237 -4.24 -8.77 -13.99
N ASN A 238 -4.66 -8.00 -15.02
CA ASN A 238 -4.33 -8.22 -16.43
C ASN A 238 -3.73 -6.94 -17.00
N ASP A 239 -2.53 -7.04 -17.51
CA ASP A 239 -1.69 -5.95 -17.99
C ASP A 239 -1.75 -5.77 -19.52
N ASN A 240 -2.73 -6.40 -20.21
CA ASN A 240 -2.98 -6.14 -21.63
C ASN A 240 -3.64 -4.75 -21.80
N PRO A 241 -2.99 -3.78 -22.50
CA PRO A 241 -3.54 -2.44 -22.67
C PRO A 241 -4.90 -2.38 -23.38
N ALA A 242 -5.22 -3.40 -24.22
CA ALA A 242 -6.51 -3.48 -24.91
C ALA A 242 -7.66 -3.92 -23.99
N ASN A 243 -7.38 -4.63 -22.89
CA ASN A 243 -8.37 -5.04 -21.88
C ASN A 243 -7.71 -5.13 -20.51
N PRO A 244 -7.33 -3.99 -19.92
CA PRO A 244 -6.68 -3.95 -18.62
C PRO A 244 -7.66 -4.32 -17.51
N GLN A 245 -7.20 -5.11 -16.52
CA GLN A 245 -7.95 -5.38 -15.31
C GLN A 245 -7.16 -4.84 -14.11
N PHE A 246 -7.76 -3.90 -13.40
CA PHE A 246 -7.12 -3.23 -12.27
C PHE A 246 -7.39 -3.97 -10.95
N ALA A 247 -6.46 -3.83 -10.02
CA ALA A 247 -6.61 -4.42 -8.70
C ALA A 247 -7.77 -3.79 -7.91
N PHE A 248 -7.99 -2.50 -8.07
CA PHE A 248 -9.10 -1.75 -7.46
C PHE A 248 -9.80 -0.90 -8.52
N SER A 249 -11.10 -1.11 -8.66
CA SER A 249 -11.97 -0.36 -9.58
C SER A 249 -13.28 -0.04 -8.89
N TYR A 250 -13.85 1.11 -9.24
CA TYR A 250 -15.16 1.56 -8.77
C TYR A 250 -16.02 1.86 -10.00
N GLN A 251 -17.22 1.31 -10.05
CA GLN A 251 -18.21 1.60 -11.08
C GLN A 251 -19.11 2.74 -10.64
N PHE A 252 -19.34 3.71 -11.52
CA PHE A 252 -20.32 4.77 -11.29
C PHE A 252 -21.70 4.30 -11.72
N ILE A 253 -22.60 4.18 -10.76
CA ILE A 253 -23.98 3.73 -10.97
C ILE A 253 -24.96 4.87 -10.68
N LYS A 254 -26.02 4.97 -11.49
CA LYS A 254 -27.11 5.92 -11.27
C LYS A 254 -28.05 5.37 -10.21
N THR A 255 -28.38 6.18 -9.23
CA THR A 255 -29.36 5.89 -8.18
C THR A 255 -30.38 7.05 -8.10
N ASP A 256 -31.45 6.87 -7.34
CA ASP A 256 -32.44 7.92 -7.09
C ASP A 256 -31.85 9.16 -6.41
N LYS A 257 -30.69 9.01 -5.74
CA LYS A 257 -29.95 10.10 -5.07
C LYS A 257 -28.82 10.69 -5.89
N GLY A 258 -28.66 10.28 -7.16
CA GLY A 258 -27.58 10.70 -8.05
C GLY A 258 -26.62 9.58 -8.42
N ILE A 259 -25.46 9.96 -8.95
CA ILE A 259 -24.42 8.99 -9.35
C ILE A 259 -23.50 8.74 -8.16
N ILE A 260 -23.36 7.48 -7.77
CA ILE A 260 -22.47 7.01 -6.70
C ILE A 260 -21.42 6.04 -7.26
N ALA A 261 -20.25 6.00 -6.64
CA ALA A 261 -19.21 5.02 -6.97
C ALA A 261 -19.32 3.81 -6.02
N VAL A 262 -19.37 2.63 -6.61
CA VAL A 262 -19.44 1.34 -5.90
C VAL A 262 -18.22 0.52 -6.26
N GLU A 263 -17.55 -0.09 -5.26
CA GLU A 263 -16.41 -0.96 -5.54
C GLU A 263 -16.86 -2.16 -6.39
N VAL A 264 -16.15 -2.39 -7.49
CA VAL A 264 -16.41 -3.55 -8.34
C VAL A 264 -16.05 -4.81 -7.58
N MET A 265 -17.08 -5.59 -7.24
CA MET A 265 -16.88 -6.89 -6.59
C MET A 265 -16.04 -7.78 -7.49
N LYS A 266 -14.92 -8.22 -6.95
CA LYS A 266 -13.97 -9.05 -7.69
C LYS A 266 -14.56 -10.45 -7.78
N GLU A 267 -14.81 -10.93 -8.99
CA GLU A 267 -15.04 -12.34 -9.23
C GLU A 267 -13.95 -13.18 -8.53
N LYS A 268 -14.28 -14.44 -8.19
CA LYS A 268 -13.37 -15.33 -7.47
C LYS A 268 -12.01 -15.37 -8.15
N ARG A 269 -11.05 -14.62 -7.61
CA ARG A 269 -9.71 -14.52 -8.21
C ARG A 269 -9.01 -15.88 -8.10
N ASP A 270 -8.43 -16.33 -9.19
CA ASP A 270 -7.47 -17.43 -9.11
C ASP A 270 -6.14 -16.92 -8.51
N GLY A 271 -6.09 -16.91 -7.18
CA GLY A 271 -4.90 -16.48 -6.45
C GLY A 271 -3.66 -17.31 -6.78
N LYS A 272 -3.83 -18.59 -7.17
CA LYS A 272 -2.73 -19.46 -7.57
C LYS A 272 -2.13 -19.02 -8.91
N ALA A 273 -2.98 -18.71 -9.89
CA ALA A 273 -2.53 -18.21 -11.19
C ALA A 273 -1.83 -16.85 -11.06
N LEU A 274 -2.36 -15.93 -10.24
CA LEU A 274 -1.74 -14.63 -9.98
C LEU A 274 -0.36 -14.79 -9.32
N LEU A 275 -0.25 -15.63 -8.29
CA LEU A 275 1.02 -15.92 -7.64
C LEU A 275 2.01 -16.60 -8.60
N ALA A 276 1.56 -17.54 -9.42
CA ALA A 276 2.41 -18.21 -10.42
C ALA A 276 2.98 -17.18 -11.42
N LYS A 277 2.17 -16.20 -11.86
CA LYS A 277 2.62 -15.10 -12.73
C LYS A 277 3.71 -14.25 -12.04
N VAL A 278 3.52 -13.89 -10.77
CA VAL A 278 4.51 -13.16 -9.98
C VAL A 278 5.79 -13.97 -9.84
N PHE A 279 5.70 -15.24 -9.43
CA PHE A 279 6.87 -16.12 -9.27
C PHE A 279 7.63 -16.38 -10.58
N LYS A 280 6.92 -16.45 -11.70
CA LYS A 280 7.56 -16.57 -13.02
C LYS A 280 8.35 -15.29 -13.34
N ARG A 281 7.75 -14.12 -13.14
CA ARG A 281 8.38 -12.82 -13.45
C ARG A 281 9.51 -12.45 -12.49
N LEU A 282 9.47 -12.93 -11.24
CA LEU A 282 10.55 -12.78 -10.26
C LEU A 282 11.91 -13.30 -10.76
N LYS A 283 11.91 -14.35 -11.58
CA LYS A 283 13.14 -14.99 -12.09
C LYS A 283 13.86 -14.17 -13.18
N GLY A 284 13.30 -13.04 -13.55
CA GLY A 284 13.80 -12.20 -14.65
C GLY A 284 13.18 -12.54 -16.00
N ASN A 285 13.59 -11.80 -17.01
CA ASN A 285 13.21 -11.92 -18.43
C ASN A 285 14.41 -12.31 -19.30
#